data_0af53d40afd7b8b3adfeafd392fa4b28
#
_entry.id   0af53d40afd7b8b3adfeafd392fa4b28
#
_cell.length_a   1.000
_cell.length_b   1.000
_cell.length_c   1.000
_cell.angle_alpha   90.00
_cell.angle_beta   90.00
_cell.angle_gamma   90.00
#
_symmetry.space_group_name_H-M   'P 1'
#
loop_
_entity.id
_entity.type
_entity.pdbx_description
1 polymer ?
#
loop_
_entity_poly.entity_id
_entity_poly.type
_entity_poly.pdbx_seq_one_letter_code
_entity_poly.pdbx_strand_id
1 'polypeptide(L)'
;MSKKFKIFRDIFVRKTYEETLSSCIAELIIKNSKRDSKVKVLDFGSGFEPSVMQLVRDKLSLENINLLSHGYDLYDEAQLNELNQKANSDEKYFYSSDISKNNEHYDFVVISDVLHHLDIDKQDEIKKIITLLKLKSNYLIIKDHFQYGFLSNQILRFMDFFGNFFNKTKTPKRYYKKKEFEDLIYVLKFQIKERIVDRSYHSKYFFFLSNAKYHFVYLIE
;
A
#
# COMPACT_ATOMS: atom_id res chain seq x y z
N MET A 1 26.20 8.76 0.20
CA MET A 1 25.20 9.84 -0.06
C MET A 1 25.12 10.74 1.16
N SER A 2 25.08 12.06 0.99
CA SER A 2 25.17 12.98 2.11
C SER A 2 23.91 12.92 3.00
N LYS A 3 24.08 13.14 4.32
CA LYS A 3 22.99 13.28 5.31
C LYS A 3 21.92 14.28 4.83
N LYS A 4 22.31 15.32 4.09
CA LYS A 4 21.43 16.32 3.49
C LYS A 4 20.48 15.74 2.44
N PHE A 5 20.91 14.78 1.63
CA PHE A 5 20.03 14.16 0.61
C PHE A 5 18.98 13.25 1.23
N LYS A 6 19.33 12.51 2.30
CA LYS A 6 18.37 11.71 3.07
C LYS A 6 17.27 12.62 3.65
N ILE A 7 17.66 13.72 4.30
CA ILE A 7 16.71 14.71 4.87
C ILE A 7 15.80 15.32 3.79
N PHE A 8 16.37 15.70 2.64
CA PHE A 8 15.60 16.24 1.52
C PHE A 8 14.56 15.24 1.00
N ARG A 9 14.96 13.98 0.77
CA ARG A 9 14.06 12.91 0.34
C ARG A 9 12.92 12.73 1.35
N ASP A 10 13.26 12.61 2.63
CA ASP A 10 12.29 12.30 3.68
C ASP A 10 11.29 13.46 3.88
N ILE A 11 11.73 14.71 3.80
CA ILE A 11 10.84 15.87 3.97
C ILE A 11 9.99 16.17 2.73
N PHE A 12 10.59 16.15 1.53
CA PHE A 12 9.91 16.66 0.33
C PHE A 12 9.23 15.59 -0.52
N VAL A 13 9.73 14.36 -0.47
CA VAL A 13 9.19 13.26 -1.29
C VAL A 13 8.28 12.37 -0.46
N ARG A 14 8.80 11.84 0.63
CA ARG A 14 8.13 10.84 1.43
C ARG A 14 6.92 11.42 2.17
N LYS A 15 7.06 12.57 2.83
CA LYS A 15 5.98 13.18 3.62
C LYS A 15 4.74 13.47 2.77
N THR A 16 4.90 14.15 1.63
CA THR A 16 3.77 14.44 0.72
C THR A 16 3.11 13.17 0.20
N TYR A 17 3.91 12.16 -0.11
CA TYR A 17 3.44 10.86 -0.55
C TYR A 17 2.59 10.18 0.54
N GLU A 18 3.09 10.05 1.75
CA GLU A 18 2.41 9.43 2.88
C GLU A 18 1.11 10.16 3.26
N GLU A 19 1.12 11.49 3.26
CA GLU A 19 -0.07 12.32 3.51
C GLU A 19 -1.16 12.10 2.45
N THR A 20 -0.79 12.06 1.15
CA THR A 20 -1.75 11.84 0.08
C THR A 20 -2.31 10.42 0.12
N LEU A 21 -1.43 9.42 0.29
CA LEU A 21 -1.84 8.03 0.36
C LEU A 21 -2.76 7.76 1.56
N SER A 22 -2.38 8.23 2.75
CA SER A 22 -3.20 8.08 3.95
C SER A 22 -4.56 8.75 3.80
N SER A 23 -4.65 9.90 3.09
CA SER A 23 -5.91 10.55 2.80
C SER A 23 -6.79 9.72 1.89
N CYS A 24 -6.24 9.11 0.82
CA CYS A 24 -7.00 8.21 -0.06
C CYS A 24 -7.51 6.98 0.68
N ILE A 25 -6.67 6.35 1.50
CA ILE A 25 -7.05 5.16 2.28
C ILE A 25 -8.14 5.53 3.30
N ALA A 26 -7.95 6.61 4.06
CA ALA A 26 -8.93 7.06 5.05
C ALA A 26 -10.28 7.41 4.40
N GLU A 27 -10.28 8.11 3.26
CA GLU A 27 -11.49 8.43 2.49
C GLU A 27 -12.28 7.17 2.12
N LEU A 28 -11.60 6.14 1.62
CA LEU A 28 -12.24 4.87 1.26
C LEU A 28 -12.79 4.13 2.48
N ILE A 29 -12.06 4.14 3.60
CA ILE A 29 -12.51 3.51 4.85
C ILE A 29 -13.72 4.26 5.40
N ILE A 30 -13.67 5.60 5.53
CA ILE A 30 -14.76 6.43 6.05
C ILE A 30 -16.04 6.20 5.25
N LYS A 31 -15.94 6.22 3.93
CA LYS A 31 -17.09 6.05 3.03
C LYS A 31 -17.75 4.67 3.13
N ASN A 32 -16.97 3.63 3.48
CA ASN A 32 -17.42 2.24 3.51
C ASN A 32 -17.53 1.67 4.94
N SER A 33 -17.44 2.52 5.97
CA SER A 33 -17.59 2.17 7.38
C SER A 33 -18.73 2.95 8.02
N LYS A 34 -19.21 2.46 9.17
CA LYS A 34 -20.17 3.22 9.99
C LYS A 34 -19.40 4.17 10.91
N ARG A 35 -19.97 5.35 11.17
CA ARG A 35 -19.47 6.23 12.25
C ARG A 35 -19.56 5.53 13.60
N ASP A 36 -18.73 5.94 14.53
CA ASP A 36 -18.66 5.38 15.88
C ASP A 36 -18.37 3.86 15.89
N SER A 37 -17.69 3.35 14.84
CA SER A 37 -17.35 1.94 14.70
C SER A 37 -15.87 1.67 14.98
N LYS A 38 -15.57 0.41 15.29
CA LYS A 38 -14.20 -0.12 15.27
C LYS A 38 -13.96 -0.83 13.94
N VAL A 39 -12.93 -0.39 13.22
CA VAL A 39 -12.55 -0.92 11.91
C VAL A 39 -11.22 -1.65 12.03
N LYS A 40 -11.18 -2.89 11.54
CA LYS A 40 -10.00 -3.73 11.55
C LYS A 40 -9.34 -3.77 10.18
N VAL A 41 -8.09 -3.35 10.11
CA VAL A 41 -7.33 -3.24 8.86
C VAL A 41 -6.06 -4.09 8.92
N LEU A 42 -5.79 -4.85 7.87
CA LEU A 42 -4.49 -5.45 7.61
C LEU A 42 -3.72 -4.61 6.60
N ASP A 43 -2.56 -4.14 6.97
CA ASP A 43 -1.59 -3.48 6.07
C ASP A 43 -0.61 -4.53 5.56
N PHE A 44 -0.80 -4.98 4.34
CA PHE A 44 0.01 -6.01 3.70
C PHE A 44 1.17 -5.38 2.94
N GLY A 45 2.39 -5.63 3.39
CA GLY A 45 3.59 -4.92 2.96
C GLY A 45 3.81 -3.62 3.76
N SER A 46 3.52 -3.66 5.07
CA SER A 46 3.52 -2.47 5.93
C SER A 46 4.90 -1.82 6.13
N GLY A 47 5.98 -2.50 5.75
CA GLY A 47 7.32 -2.01 5.96
C GLY A 47 7.71 -1.88 7.44
N PHE A 48 8.94 -1.41 7.68
CA PHE A 48 9.46 -1.24 9.05
C PHE A 48 9.01 0.08 9.71
N GLU A 49 8.54 1.04 8.94
CA GLU A 49 8.04 2.33 9.45
C GLU A 49 6.58 2.51 8.98
N PRO A 50 5.57 2.08 9.77
CA PRO A 50 4.17 2.09 9.35
C PRO A 50 3.52 3.49 9.46
N SER A 51 4.21 4.52 8.94
CA SER A 51 3.80 5.93 9.01
C SER A 51 2.46 6.20 8.32
N VAL A 52 2.17 5.50 7.22
CA VAL A 52 0.90 5.66 6.49
C VAL A 52 -0.29 5.26 7.35
N MET A 53 -0.21 4.11 8.03
CA MET A 53 -1.31 3.63 8.87
C MET A 53 -1.49 4.47 10.14
N GLN A 54 -0.43 5.08 10.66
CA GLN A 54 -0.55 6.06 11.74
C GLN A 54 -1.33 7.30 11.27
N LEU A 55 -0.99 7.85 10.11
CA LEU A 55 -1.72 8.98 9.51
C LEU A 55 -3.18 8.62 9.16
N VAL A 56 -3.45 7.39 8.73
CA VAL A 56 -4.82 6.89 8.52
C VAL A 56 -5.58 6.89 9.84
N ARG A 57 -4.99 6.39 10.93
CA ARG A 57 -5.59 6.39 12.26
C ARG A 57 -5.98 7.79 12.72
N ASP A 58 -5.07 8.76 12.57
CA ASP A 58 -5.32 10.15 12.95
C ASP A 58 -6.53 10.73 12.20
N LYS A 59 -6.64 10.43 10.89
CA LYS A 59 -7.75 10.89 10.05
C LYS A 59 -9.08 10.21 10.42
N LEU A 60 -9.06 8.91 10.71
CA LEU A 60 -10.24 8.14 11.09
C LEU A 60 -10.76 8.58 12.47
N SER A 61 -9.86 8.95 13.38
CA SER A 61 -10.26 9.43 14.72
C SER A 61 -11.06 10.72 14.67
N LEU A 62 -10.83 11.59 13.67
CA LEU A 62 -11.63 12.80 13.46
C LEU A 62 -13.09 12.50 13.07
N GLU A 63 -13.36 11.31 12.57
CA GLU A 63 -14.70 10.82 12.21
C GLU A 63 -15.26 9.83 13.26
N ASN A 64 -14.65 9.76 14.44
CA ASN A 64 -14.98 8.81 15.51
C ASN A 64 -14.88 7.34 15.08
N ILE A 65 -14.01 7.01 14.14
CA ILE A 65 -13.73 5.63 13.72
C ILE A 65 -12.45 5.17 14.42
N ASN A 66 -12.56 4.11 15.22
CA ASN A 66 -11.42 3.53 15.91
C ASN A 66 -10.73 2.48 15.02
N LEU A 67 -9.45 2.67 14.71
CA LEU A 67 -8.66 1.78 13.86
C LEU A 67 -7.91 0.74 14.69
N LEU A 68 -8.20 -0.54 14.46
CA LEU A 68 -7.35 -1.67 14.84
C LEU A 68 -6.51 -2.05 13.63
N SER A 69 -5.21 -1.80 13.66
CA SER A 69 -4.31 -2.09 12.53
C SER A 69 -3.37 -3.25 12.80
N HIS A 70 -3.30 -4.17 11.84
CA HIS A 70 -2.33 -5.25 11.82
C HIS A 70 -1.37 -5.03 10.65
N GLY A 71 -0.06 -5.02 10.91
CA GLY A 71 0.97 -4.93 9.90
C GLY A 71 1.54 -6.31 9.56
N TYR A 72 1.79 -6.55 8.28
CA TYR A 72 2.36 -7.78 7.78
C TYR A 72 3.43 -7.48 6.74
N ASP A 73 4.63 -8.01 6.94
CA ASP A 73 5.74 -7.90 5.98
C ASP A 73 6.74 -9.05 6.19
N LEU A 74 7.81 -9.05 5.39
CA LEU A 74 8.95 -9.97 5.48
C LEU A 74 9.93 -9.52 6.59
N TYR A 75 9.43 -9.37 7.82
CA TYR A 75 10.26 -9.00 8.96
C TYR A 75 11.20 -10.12 9.37
N ASP A 76 12.42 -9.78 9.78
CA ASP A 76 13.20 -10.67 10.61
C ASP A 76 12.70 -10.63 12.08
N GLU A 77 13.17 -11.57 12.90
CA GLU A 77 12.72 -11.70 14.26
C GLU A 77 13.00 -10.45 15.12
N ALA A 78 14.13 -9.81 14.92
CA ALA A 78 14.52 -8.61 15.66
C ALA A 78 13.60 -7.42 15.30
N GLN A 79 13.33 -7.24 14.00
CA GLN A 79 12.42 -6.21 13.50
C GLN A 79 11.00 -6.43 14.02
N LEU A 80 10.52 -7.67 14.01
CA LEU A 80 9.18 -8.00 14.48
C LEU A 80 9.04 -7.72 15.99
N ASN A 81 10.04 -8.10 16.78
CA ASN A 81 10.07 -7.83 18.21
C ASN A 81 10.10 -6.32 18.49
N GLU A 82 10.93 -5.55 17.78
CA GLU A 82 11.00 -4.09 17.91
C GLU A 82 9.67 -3.41 17.58
N LEU A 83 9.01 -3.80 16.48
CA LEU A 83 7.72 -3.27 16.08
C LEU A 83 6.64 -3.58 17.14
N ASN A 84 6.54 -4.82 17.58
CA ASN A 84 5.52 -5.20 18.58
C ASN A 84 5.77 -4.62 19.98
N GLN A 85 7.03 -4.30 20.33
CA GLN A 85 7.34 -3.57 21.57
C GLN A 85 6.91 -2.10 21.50
N LYS A 86 6.97 -1.49 20.32
CA LYS A 86 6.55 -0.11 20.09
C LYS A 86 5.06 0.03 19.80
N ALA A 87 4.41 -1.06 19.40
CA ALA A 87 3.00 -1.08 19.05
C ALA A 87 2.13 -0.75 20.26
N ASN A 88 1.06 0.02 20.05
CA ASN A 88 0.02 0.23 21.05
C ASN A 88 -0.95 -0.97 21.08
N SER A 89 -1.95 -0.95 21.98
CA SER A 89 -2.94 -2.03 22.13
C SER A 89 -3.76 -2.33 20.86
N ASP A 90 -3.85 -1.36 19.95
CA ASP A 90 -4.62 -1.44 18.71
C ASP A 90 -3.76 -1.78 17.49
N GLU A 91 -2.49 -2.14 17.70
CA GLU A 91 -1.53 -2.50 16.66
C GLU A 91 -0.92 -3.88 16.91
N LYS A 92 -0.71 -4.64 15.84
CA LYS A 92 -0.02 -5.92 15.87
C LYS A 92 0.70 -6.18 14.56
N TYR A 93 1.91 -6.72 14.63
CA TYR A 93 2.73 -7.05 13.47
C TYR A 93 2.97 -8.54 13.37
N PHE A 94 2.96 -9.08 12.15
CA PHE A 94 3.11 -10.51 11.88
C PHE A 94 4.23 -10.77 10.89
N TYR A 95 4.88 -11.89 11.06
CA TYR A 95 5.84 -12.41 10.11
C TYR A 95 5.15 -13.06 8.90
N SER A 96 5.84 -13.11 7.75
CA SER A 96 5.28 -13.58 6.46
C SER A 96 4.69 -15.00 6.49
N SER A 97 5.27 -15.91 7.28
CA SER A 97 4.78 -17.29 7.39
C SER A 97 3.44 -17.41 8.12
N ASP A 98 3.01 -16.37 8.80
CA ASP A 98 1.86 -16.44 9.71
C ASP A 98 0.54 -16.02 9.06
N ILE A 99 0.58 -15.33 7.90
CA ILE A 99 -0.63 -14.83 7.24
C ILE A 99 -1.63 -15.93 6.85
N SER A 100 -1.14 -17.09 6.42
CA SER A 100 -2.00 -18.23 6.08
C SER A 100 -2.60 -18.88 7.31
N LYS A 101 -1.92 -18.83 8.44
CA LYS A 101 -2.33 -19.39 9.74
C LYS A 101 -3.22 -18.42 10.53
N ASN A 102 -3.20 -17.16 10.17
CA ASN A 102 -4.04 -16.14 10.79
C ASN A 102 -5.49 -16.32 10.35
N ASN A 103 -6.36 -16.77 11.23
CA ASN A 103 -7.78 -16.97 10.99
C ASN A 103 -8.63 -15.70 11.15
N GLU A 104 -7.98 -14.55 11.35
CA GLU A 104 -8.69 -13.29 11.52
C GLU A 104 -9.30 -12.79 10.22
N HIS A 105 -10.46 -12.17 10.33
CA HIS A 105 -11.13 -11.47 9.25
C HIS A 105 -11.00 -9.96 9.46
N TYR A 106 -10.81 -9.22 8.38
CA TYR A 106 -10.58 -7.79 8.36
C TYR A 106 -11.72 -7.07 7.64
N ASP A 107 -12.02 -5.86 8.06
CA ASP A 107 -12.91 -4.99 7.29
C ASP A 107 -12.23 -4.56 5.99
N PHE A 108 -10.94 -4.22 6.08
CA PHE A 108 -10.14 -3.84 4.92
C PHE A 108 -8.77 -4.52 4.98
N VAL A 109 -8.25 -4.88 3.80
CA VAL A 109 -6.84 -5.15 3.60
C VAL A 109 -6.29 -4.06 2.69
N VAL A 110 -5.21 -3.42 3.10
CA VAL A 110 -4.46 -2.44 2.31
C VAL A 110 -3.24 -3.12 1.71
N ILE A 111 -3.04 -2.98 0.41
CA ILE A 111 -1.86 -3.43 -0.33
C ILE A 111 -1.30 -2.18 -1.01
N SER A 112 -0.22 -1.64 -0.49
CA SER A 112 0.36 -0.39 -0.99
C SER A 112 1.77 -0.61 -1.49
N ASP A 113 2.01 -0.37 -2.78
CA ASP A 113 3.32 -0.46 -3.44
C ASP A 113 4.01 -1.83 -3.25
N VAL A 114 3.23 -2.90 -3.27
CA VAL A 114 3.72 -4.27 -3.09
C VAL A 114 3.64 -5.07 -4.37
N LEU A 115 2.55 -4.95 -5.14
CA LEU A 115 2.28 -5.85 -6.26
C LEU A 115 3.33 -5.73 -7.36
N HIS A 116 3.88 -4.56 -7.60
CA HIS A 116 4.93 -4.37 -8.61
C HIS A 116 6.28 -4.97 -8.21
N HIS A 117 6.52 -5.27 -6.92
CA HIS A 117 7.70 -6.01 -6.47
C HIS A 117 7.56 -7.52 -6.64
N LEU A 118 6.34 -8.02 -6.77
CA LEU A 118 6.08 -9.38 -7.18
C LEU A 118 6.39 -9.53 -8.66
N ASP A 119 6.81 -10.71 -9.09
CA ASP A 119 7.05 -10.95 -10.53
C ASP A 119 5.72 -10.95 -11.28
N ILE A 120 5.41 -9.81 -11.95
CA ILE A 120 4.14 -9.62 -12.68
C ILE A 120 3.91 -10.71 -13.74
N ASP A 121 4.98 -11.31 -14.24
CA ASP A 121 4.88 -12.40 -15.22
C ASP A 121 4.43 -13.73 -14.55
N LYS A 122 4.52 -13.82 -13.23
CA LYS A 122 3.98 -14.93 -12.43
C LYS A 122 2.54 -14.66 -11.97
N GLN A 123 1.64 -14.49 -12.92
CA GLN A 123 0.24 -14.13 -12.67
C GLN A 123 -0.46 -15.05 -11.66
N ASP A 124 -0.16 -16.33 -11.62
CA ASP A 124 -0.82 -17.28 -10.72
C ASP A 124 -0.40 -17.08 -9.25
N GLU A 125 0.82 -16.64 -8.97
CA GLU A 125 1.25 -16.29 -7.63
C GLU A 125 0.50 -15.03 -7.13
N ILE A 126 0.39 -14.02 -7.99
CA ILE A 126 -0.32 -12.78 -7.68
C ILE A 126 -1.82 -13.03 -7.47
N LYS A 127 -2.45 -13.84 -8.33
CA LYS A 127 -3.84 -14.27 -8.17
C LYS A 127 -4.07 -14.94 -6.82
N LYS A 128 -3.18 -15.86 -6.42
CA LYS A 128 -3.25 -16.57 -5.14
C LYS A 128 -3.19 -15.57 -3.96
N ILE A 129 -2.26 -14.62 -4.00
CA ILE A 129 -2.11 -13.61 -2.94
C ILE A 129 -3.37 -12.74 -2.86
N ILE A 130 -3.83 -12.16 -3.97
CA ILE A 130 -5.01 -11.30 -4.00
C ILE A 130 -6.25 -12.07 -3.52
N THR A 131 -6.43 -13.32 -3.97
CA THR A 131 -7.55 -14.17 -3.56
C THR A 131 -7.48 -14.47 -2.06
N LEU A 132 -6.32 -14.85 -1.54
CA LEU A 132 -6.13 -15.11 -0.11
C LEU A 132 -6.49 -13.89 0.75
N LEU A 133 -6.02 -12.71 0.36
CA LEU A 133 -6.27 -11.47 1.09
C LEU A 133 -7.75 -11.05 0.99
N LYS A 134 -8.38 -11.25 -0.18
CA LYS A 134 -9.82 -10.98 -0.34
C LYS A 134 -10.69 -11.92 0.48
N LEU A 135 -10.34 -13.20 0.59
CA LEU A 135 -11.05 -14.16 1.44
C LEU A 135 -10.96 -13.81 2.94
N LYS A 136 -9.95 -13.04 3.33
CA LYS A 136 -9.76 -12.57 4.71
C LYS A 136 -10.35 -11.17 4.97
N SER A 137 -11.03 -10.55 3.99
CA SER A 137 -11.51 -9.18 4.14
C SER A 137 -12.81 -8.92 3.41
N ASN A 138 -13.56 -7.92 3.90
CA ASN A 138 -14.72 -7.40 3.18
C ASN A 138 -14.27 -6.61 1.94
N TYR A 139 -13.18 -5.82 2.07
CA TYR A 139 -12.66 -4.97 1.02
C TYR A 139 -11.14 -5.08 0.90
N LEU A 140 -10.63 -4.99 -0.35
CA LEU A 140 -9.22 -4.73 -0.62
C LEU A 140 -9.03 -3.29 -1.09
N ILE A 141 -8.10 -2.57 -0.49
CA ILE A 141 -7.60 -1.29 -1.00
C ILE A 141 -6.23 -1.56 -1.62
N ILE A 142 -6.14 -1.46 -2.93
CA ILE A 142 -4.89 -1.69 -3.66
C ILE A 142 -4.41 -0.37 -4.22
N LYS A 143 -3.24 0.09 -3.75
CA LYS A 143 -2.50 1.21 -4.31
C LYS A 143 -1.28 0.67 -5.02
N ASP A 144 -1.10 1.06 -6.28
CA ASP A 144 0.10 0.73 -7.05
C ASP A 144 0.26 1.71 -8.23
N HIS A 145 1.06 1.33 -9.23
CA HIS A 145 1.41 2.16 -10.36
C HIS A 145 0.98 1.52 -11.69
N PHE A 146 0.51 2.36 -12.63
CA PHE A 146 0.29 1.97 -14.02
C PHE A 146 1.36 2.53 -14.94
N GLN A 147 1.87 1.68 -15.83
CA GLN A 147 2.70 2.11 -16.94
C GLN A 147 1.86 2.33 -18.21
N TYR A 148 2.26 3.30 -19.01
CA TYR A 148 1.60 3.69 -20.26
C TYR A 148 2.53 3.56 -21.47
N GLY A 149 3.44 2.59 -21.45
CA GLY A 149 4.42 2.33 -22.48
C GLY A 149 5.85 2.37 -21.95
N PHE A 150 6.82 2.22 -22.86
CA PHE A 150 8.22 2.05 -22.51
C PHE A 150 8.76 3.19 -21.62
N LEU A 151 8.53 4.44 -22.01
CA LEU A 151 9.09 5.59 -21.28
C LEU A 151 8.55 5.69 -19.84
N SER A 152 7.24 5.57 -19.67
CA SER A 152 6.63 5.61 -18.34
C SER A 152 7.11 4.45 -17.46
N ASN A 153 7.31 3.26 -18.03
CA ASN A 153 7.86 2.12 -17.32
C ASN A 153 9.29 2.39 -16.84
N GLN A 154 10.13 3.03 -17.66
CA GLN A 154 11.50 3.38 -17.26
C GLN A 154 11.52 4.47 -16.18
N ILE A 155 10.65 5.48 -16.28
CA ILE A 155 10.50 6.52 -15.25
C ILE A 155 10.11 5.89 -13.91
N LEU A 156 9.09 5.03 -13.88
CA LEU A 156 8.65 4.34 -12.66
C LEU A 156 9.76 3.48 -12.07
N ARG A 157 10.48 2.72 -12.89
CA ARG A 157 11.63 1.91 -12.45
C ARG A 157 12.75 2.77 -11.85
N PHE A 158 13.02 3.92 -12.45
CA PHE A 158 14.00 4.87 -11.94
C PHE A 158 13.56 5.43 -10.58
N MET A 159 12.31 5.84 -10.45
CA MET A 159 11.74 6.34 -9.18
C MET A 159 11.80 5.28 -8.09
N ASP A 160 11.42 4.05 -8.41
CA ASP A 160 11.46 2.93 -7.48
C ASP A 160 12.89 2.59 -7.04
N PHE A 161 13.84 2.55 -7.97
CA PHE A 161 15.26 2.36 -7.66
C PHE A 161 15.76 3.41 -6.66
N PHE A 162 15.46 4.69 -6.88
CA PHE A 162 15.88 5.75 -5.97
C PHE A 162 15.12 5.72 -4.63
N GLY A 163 13.83 5.43 -4.65
CA GLY A 163 13.01 5.30 -3.45
C GLY A 163 13.49 4.16 -2.54
N ASN A 164 13.86 3.03 -3.13
CA ASN A 164 14.24 1.82 -2.43
C ASN A 164 15.75 1.57 -2.34
N PHE A 165 16.58 2.54 -2.75
CA PHE A 165 18.03 2.38 -2.82
C PHE A 165 18.67 1.88 -1.51
N PHE A 166 18.09 2.23 -0.37
CA PHE A 166 18.56 1.79 0.96
C PHE A 166 17.91 0.53 1.50
N ASN A 167 16.78 0.13 0.94
CA ASN A 167 15.95 -0.96 1.49
C ASN A 167 16.28 -2.33 0.89
N LYS A 168 17.30 -2.40 0.00
CA LYS A 168 17.67 -3.63 -0.72
C LYS A 168 16.49 -4.28 -1.47
N THR A 169 15.42 -3.55 -1.69
CA THR A 169 14.26 -4.03 -2.43
C THR A 169 14.59 -4.11 -3.91
N LYS A 170 14.23 -5.20 -4.54
CA LYS A 170 14.55 -5.43 -5.95
C LYS A 170 13.67 -4.56 -6.83
N THR A 171 14.29 -3.77 -7.71
CA THR A 171 13.56 -2.97 -8.70
C THR A 171 12.75 -3.88 -9.63
N PRO A 172 11.45 -3.61 -9.84
CA PRO A 172 10.60 -4.44 -10.68
C PRO A 172 11.05 -4.41 -12.15
N LYS A 173 10.80 -5.49 -12.87
CA LYS A 173 11.07 -5.55 -14.32
C LYS A 173 10.14 -4.63 -15.09
N ARG A 174 8.87 -4.59 -14.71
CA ARG A 174 7.82 -3.76 -15.29
C ARG A 174 6.69 -3.51 -14.31
N TYR A 175 5.84 -2.55 -14.64
CA TYR A 175 4.60 -2.25 -13.92
C TYR A 175 3.38 -2.74 -14.71
N TYR A 176 2.23 -2.85 -14.07
CA TYR A 176 0.98 -3.19 -14.72
C TYR A 176 0.56 -2.10 -15.72
N LYS A 177 -0.03 -2.53 -16.85
CA LYS A 177 -0.92 -1.66 -17.62
C LYS A 177 -2.28 -1.65 -16.94
N LYS A 178 -3.01 -0.52 -17.03
CA LYS A 178 -4.33 -0.38 -16.42
C LYS A 178 -5.25 -1.54 -16.80
N LYS A 179 -5.39 -1.79 -18.11
CA LYS A 179 -6.24 -2.88 -18.62
C LYS A 179 -5.82 -4.25 -18.09
N GLU A 180 -4.52 -4.54 -18.06
CA GLU A 180 -3.99 -5.81 -17.56
C GLU A 180 -4.36 -6.04 -16.10
N PHE A 181 -4.30 -5.01 -15.27
CA PHE A 181 -4.68 -5.10 -13.86
C PHE A 181 -6.21 -5.25 -13.69
N GLU A 182 -7.00 -4.48 -14.43
CA GLU A 182 -8.46 -4.59 -14.38
C GLU A 182 -8.94 -5.96 -14.91
N ASP A 183 -8.32 -6.50 -15.95
CA ASP A 183 -8.58 -7.86 -16.46
C ASP A 183 -8.23 -8.92 -15.40
N LEU A 184 -7.13 -8.74 -14.64
CA LEU A 184 -6.78 -9.62 -13.53
C LEU A 184 -7.87 -9.66 -12.46
N ILE A 185 -8.37 -8.49 -12.02
CA ILE A 185 -9.45 -8.39 -11.03
C ILE A 185 -10.74 -9.04 -11.55
N TYR A 186 -11.06 -8.80 -12.83
CA TYR A 186 -12.22 -9.41 -13.47
C TYR A 186 -12.12 -10.95 -13.54
N VAL A 187 -10.96 -11.51 -13.90
CA VAL A 187 -10.72 -12.96 -13.94
C VAL A 187 -10.89 -13.58 -12.55
N LEU A 188 -10.55 -12.87 -11.49
CA LEU A 188 -10.76 -13.29 -10.10
C LEU A 188 -12.23 -13.18 -9.66
N LYS A 189 -13.12 -12.65 -10.50
CA LYS A 189 -14.55 -12.40 -10.23
C LYS A 189 -14.77 -11.41 -9.08
N PHE A 190 -13.83 -10.49 -8.89
CA PHE A 190 -13.96 -9.40 -7.93
C PHE A 190 -14.46 -8.14 -8.62
N GLN A 191 -15.15 -7.28 -7.88
CA GLN A 191 -15.68 -6.02 -8.39
C GLN A 191 -14.81 -4.84 -7.92
N ILE A 192 -14.43 -3.97 -8.87
CA ILE A 192 -13.83 -2.69 -8.53
C ILE A 192 -14.95 -1.72 -8.19
N LYS A 193 -15.13 -1.46 -6.90
CA LYS A 193 -16.17 -0.58 -6.36
C LYS A 193 -15.86 0.88 -6.55
N GLU A 194 -14.61 1.27 -6.28
CA GLU A 194 -14.14 2.65 -6.43
C GLU A 194 -12.75 2.72 -7.07
N ARG A 195 -12.52 3.83 -7.76
CA ARG A 195 -11.24 4.14 -8.41
C ARG A 195 -10.83 5.56 -8.07
N ILE A 196 -9.68 5.71 -7.44
CA ILE A 196 -9.02 7.01 -7.24
C ILE A 196 -7.79 7.00 -8.15
N VAL A 197 -7.80 7.83 -9.17
CA VAL A 197 -6.73 7.99 -10.15
C VAL A 197 -6.41 9.48 -10.30
N ASP A 198 -5.28 9.79 -10.91
CA ASP A 198 -4.88 11.16 -11.21
C ASP A 198 -4.66 12.06 -9.96
N ARG A 199 -4.43 11.47 -8.78
CA ARG A 199 -3.98 12.24 -7.61
C ARG A 199 -2.46 12.41 -7.62
N SER A 200 -2.00 13.62 -7.33
CA SER A 200 -0.58 13.91 -7.22
C SER A 200 -0.05 13.47 -5.86
N TYR A 201 0.83 12.47 -5.86
CA TYR A 201 1.48 11.93 -4.66
C TYR A 201 2.82 12.60 -4.34
N HIS A 202 3.29 13.48 -5.23
CA HIS A 202 4.57 14.14 -5.07
C HIS A 202 4.43 15.65 -5.14
N SER A 203 5.39 16.34 -4.55
CA SER A 203 5.40 17.80 -4.58
C SER A 203 5.50 18.33 -6.02
N LYS A 204 4.99 19.54 -6.25
CA LYS A 204 5.01 20.22 -7.56
C LYS A 204 6.41 20.31 -8.20
N TYR A 205 7.47 20.22 -7.40
CA TYR A 205 8.86 20.26 -7.89
C TYR A 205 9.28 18.99 -8.62
N PHE A 206 8.55 17.89 -8.49
CA PHE A 206 8.85 16.61 -9.13
C PHE A 206 7.80 16.19 -10.16
N PHE A 207 6.94 17.12 -10.61
CA PHE A 207 5.83 16.84 -11.54
C PHE A 207 6.25 16.15 -12.83
N PHE A 208 7.48 16.41 -13.31
CA PHE A 208 8.00 15.82 -14.55
C PHE A 208 8.41 14.34 -14.40
N LEU A 209 8.72 13.91 -13.16
CA LEU A 209 9.06 12.52 -12.84
C LEU A 209 7.84 11.71 -12.40
N SER A 210 6.85 12.35 -11.77
CA SER A 210 5.70 11.68 -11.19
C SER A 210 4.39 12.24 -11.74
N ASN A 211 4.01 11.77 -12.93
CA ASN A 211 2.70 12.10 -13.45
C ASN A 211 1.62 11.44 -12.58
N ALA A 212 0.64 12.24 -12.13
CA ALA A 212 -0.47 11.78 -11.29
C ALA A 212 -1.17 10.52 -11.85
N LYS A 213 -1.30 10.41 -13.17
CA LYS A 213 -1.91 9.26 -13.85
C LYS A 213 -1.16 7.93 -13.65
N TYR A 214 0.09 7.96 -13.17
CA TYR A 214 0.82 6.72 -12.89
C TYR A 214 0.36 6.04 -11.60
N HIS A 215 -0.33 6.74 -10.73
CA HIS A 215 -0.79 6.23 -9.45
C HIS A 215 -2.27 5.85 -9.51
N PHE A 216 -2.62 4.77 -8.86
CA PHE A 216 -4.01 4.41 -8.64
C PHE A 216 -4.23 3.89 -7.23
N VAL A 217 -5.44 4.10 -6.72
CA VAL A 217 -5.96 3.41 -5.53
C VAL A 217 -7.33 2.86 -5.91
N TYR A 218 -7.49 1.55 -5.82
CA TYR A 218 -8.74 0.85 -6.11
C TYR A 218 -9.29 0.21 -4.85
N LEU A 219 -10.60 0.39 -4.64
CA LEU A 219 -11.37 -0.37 -3.67
C LEU A 219 -12.04 -1.54 -4.39
N ILE A 220 -11.76 -2.75 -3.92
CA ILE A 220 -12.22 -4.02 -4.50
C ILE A 220 -13.11 -4.73 -3.48
N GLU A 221 -14.27 -5.16 -3.95
CA GLU A 221 -15.28 -5.92 -3.21
C GLU A 221 -15.40 -7.35 -3.72
#